data_4f39bb0c839c606034c46b8107b17f84
#
_entry.id   4f39bb0c839c606034c46b8107b17f84
#
_cell.length_a   1.000
_cell.length_b   1.000
_cell.length_c   1.000
_cell.angle_alpha   90.00
_cell.angle_beta   90.00
_cell.angle_gamma   90.00
#
_symmetry.space_group_name_H-M   'P 1'
#
loop_
_entity.id
_entity.type
_entity.pdbx_description
1 polymer ?
#
loop_
_entity_poly.entity_id
_entity_poly.type
_entity_poly.pdbx_seq_one_letter_code
_entity_poly.pdbx_strand_id
1 'polypeptide(L)'
;VIGHEIGHVTARHGAQRATRQQTAGLGVLAATILGAVLEVKGVGGATDMASTVSQGVAAGYVASYSRDQETQADRLGAEYLARNNYDPKNMIDVIRVLKSQEQFAADTARAEGRKPPAQAGWLASHPSNDKRLQDIVQFAAQYKGKYGDEGRARYMQAINGMTFGESREQGVTRGRNFFHEPLGIALTAPEGWRVQNSGEAVALVNAAGDAGLIVQVLPPKAGNSHD
;
A
#
# COMPACT_ATOMS: atom_id res chain seq x y z
N VAL A 1 12.69 0.64 7.94
CA VAL A 1 11.60 -0.18 7.37
C VAL A 1 11.82 -1.65 7.74
N ILE A 2 12.85 -2.35 7.24
CA ILE A 2 13.04 -3.80 7.45
C ILE A 2 13.02 -4.18 8.93
N GLY A 3 13.69 -3.46 9.83
CA GLY A 3 13.67 -3.74 11.26
C GLY A 3 12.27 -3.64 11.87
N HIS A 4 11.45 -2.73 11.41
CA HIS A 4 10.04 -2.58 11.78
C HIS A 4 9.20 -3.78 11.31
N GLU A 5 9.35 -4.20 10.04
CA GLU A 5 8.65 -5.37 9.49
C GLU A 5 9.04 -6.67 10.24
N ILE A 6 10.32 -6.83 10.56
CA ILE A 6 10.78 -7.94 11.40
C ILE A 6 10.12 -7.85 12.80
N GLY A 7 9.92 -6.66 13.34
CA GLY A 7 9.17 -6.42 14.58
C GLY A 7 7.75 -6.97 14.51
N HIS A 8 7.02 -6.74 13.41
CA HIS A 8 5.70 -7.30 13.18
C HIS A 8 5.71 -8.84 13.13
N VAL A 9 6.72 -9.42 12.48
CA VAL A 9 6.86 -10.89 12.39
C VAL A 9 7.14 -11.50 13.75
N THR A 10 8.13 -10.98 14.49
CA THR A 10 8.55 -11.52 15.78
C THR A 10 7.48 -11.35 16.87
N ALA A 11 6.73 -10.26 16.84
CA ALA A 11 5.57 -10.02 17.69
C ALA A 11 4.30 -10.75 17.22
N ARG A 12 4.37 -11.49 16.10
CA ARG A 12 3.25 -12.26 15.51
C ARG A 12 2.01 -11.40 15.19
N HIS A 13 2.21 -10.14 14.79
CA HIS A 13 1.11 -9.23 14.49
C HIS A 13 0.25 -9.72 13.31
N GLY A 14 0.84 -10.38 12.33
CA GLY A 14 0.10 -11.02 11.23
C GLY A 14 -0.85 -12.11 11.71
N ALA A 15 -0.42 -12.98 12.63
CA ALA A 15 -1.27 -14.01 13.22
C ALA A 15 -2.41 -13.40 14.05
N GLN A 16 -2.12 -12.37 14.84
CA GLN A 16 -3.14 -11.63 15.60
C GLN A 16 -4.16 -10.97 14.66
N ARG A 17 -3.71 -10.43 13.51
CA ARG A 17 -4.58 -9.87 12.48
C ARG A 17 -5.48 -10.93 11.86
N ALA A 18 -4.96 -12.14 11.57
CA ALA A 18 -5.76 -13.27 11.09
C ALA A 18 -6.84 -13.68 12.10
N THR A 19 -6.52 -13.73 13.38
CA THR A 19 -7.52 -13.98 14.44
C THR A 19 -8.58 -12.89 14.50
N ARG A 20 -8.20 -11.62 14.39
CA ARG A 20 -9.17 -10.51 14.29
C ARG A 20 -10.09 -10.65 13.08
N GLN A 21 -9.55 -11.07 11.94
CA GLN A 21 -10.33 -11.29 10.73
C GLN A 21 -11.37 -12.38 10.92
N GLN A 22 -11.01 -13.49 11.56
CA GLN A 22 -11.95 -14.55 11.91
C GLN A 22 -13.03 -14.06 12.88
N THR A 23 -12.64 -13.33 13.93
CA THR A 23 -13.59 -12.75 14.88
C THR A 23 -14.51 -11.75 14.23
N ALA A 24 -13.99 -10.89 13.36
CA ALA A 24 -14.78 -9.92 12.59
C ALA A 24 -15.79 -10.62 11.66
N GLY A 25 -15.37 -11.71 11.01
CA GLY A 25 -16.25 -12.53 10.16
C GLY A 25 -17.41 -13.16 10.96
N LEU A 26 -17.14 -13.67 12.16
CA LEU A 26 -18.18 -14.16 13.05
C LEU A 26 -19.13 -13.04 13.51
N GLY A 27 -18.59 -11.85 13.76
CA GLY A 27 -19.40 -10.67 14.10
C GLY A 27 -20.34 -10.25 12.95
N VAL A 28 -19.84 -10.27 11.71
CA VAL A 28 -20.68 -10.00 10.52
C VAL A 28 -21.79 -11.04 10.40
N LEU A 29 -21.45 -12.33 10.55
CA LEU A 29 -22.44 -13.41 10.49
C LEU A 29 -23.53 -13.24 11.57
N ALA A 30 -23.14 -12.97 12.81
CA ALA A 30 -24.07 -12.75 13.90
C ALA A 30 -25.00 -11.55 13.66
N ALA A 31 -24.45 -10.43 13.15
CA ALA A 31 -25.23 -9.24 12.81
C ALA A 31 -26.22 -9.52 11.68
N THR A 32 -25.82 -10.27 10.66
CA THR A 32 -26.67 -10.64 9.53
C THR A 32 -27.83 -11.55 9.99
N ILE A 33 -27.57 -12.53 10.84
CA ILE A 33 -28.61 -13.40 11.43
C ILE A 33 -29.59 -12.57 12.26
N LEU A 34 -29.10 -11.64 13.07
CA LEU A 34 -29.95 -10.77 13.87
C LEU A 34 -30.83 -9.87 12.98
N GLY A 35 -30.24 -9.32 11.90
CA GLY A 35 -30.97 -8.57 10.87
C GLY A 35 -32.11 -9.38 10.26
N ALA A 36 -31.84 -10.64 9.90
CA ALA A 36 -32.87 -11.53 9.35
C ALA A 36 -34.00 -11.83 10.33
N VAL A 37 -33.69 -11.99 11.63
CA VAL A 37 -34.72 -12.15 12.68
C VAL A 37 -35.58 -10.90 12.82
N LEU A 38 -35.01 -9.71 12.74
CA LEU A 38 -35.73 -8.45 12.78
C LEU A 38 -36.62 -8.26 11.53
N GLU A 39 -36.14 -8.67 10.37
CA GLU A 39 -36.87 -8.60 9.12
C GLU A 39 -38.11 -9.49 9.14
N VAL A 40 -38.00 -10.70 9.67
CA VAL A 40 -39.18 -11.59 9.92
C VAL A 40 -40.19 -10.95 10.88
N LYS A 41 -39.74 -10.10 11.81
CA LYS A 41 -40.59 -9.34 12.73
C LYS A 41 -41.16 -8.06 12.15
N GLY A 42 -40.95 -7.78 10.86
CA GLY A 42 -41.53 -6.66 10.14
C GLY A 42 -40.63 -5.44 10.00
N VAL A 43 -39.35 -5.54 10.36
CA VAL A 43 -38.37 -4.44 10.10
C VAL A 43 -37.76 -4.64 8.72
N GLY A 44 -38.39 -4.09 7.69
CA GLY A 44 -37.91 -4.23 6.31
C GLY A 44 -36.51 -3.70 6.10
N GLY A 45 -35.67 -4.45 5.34
CA GLY A 45 -34.30 -4.07 5.02
C GLY A 45 -33.30 -4.22 6.18
N ALA A 46 -33.71 -4.81 7.30
CA ALA A 46 -32.83 -4.99 8.47
C ALA A 46 -31.63 -5.89 8.19
N THR A 47 -31.79 -6.91 7.36
CA THR A 47 -30.71 -7.82 6.96
C THR A 47 -29.65 -7.08 6.15
N ASP A 48 -30.02 -6.34 5.14
CA ASP A 48 -29.10 -5.60 4.25
C ASP A 48 -28.37 -4.50 5.02
N MET A 49 -29.07 -3.79 5.88
CA MET A 49 -28.46 -2.75 6.72
C MET A 49 -27.47 -3.35 7.72
N ALA A 50 -27.85 -4.42 8.41
CA ALA A 50 -26.97 -5.11 9.37
C ALA A 50 -25.72 -5.69 8.67
N SER A 51 -25.87 -6.28 7.50
CA SER A 51 -24.77 -6.81 6.69
C SER A 51 -23.84 -5.68 6.23
N THR A 52 -24.35 -4.63 5.64
CA THR A 52 -23.56 -3.51 5.11
C THR A 52 -22.78 -2.80 6.23
N VAL A 53 -23.45 -2.46 7.33
CA VAL A 53 -22.80 -1.78 8.47
C VAL A 53 -21.76 -2.68 9.11
N SER A 54 -22.06 -3.96 9.36
CA SER A 54 -21.11 -4.88 10.01
C SER A 54 -19.91 -5.19 9.14
N GLN A 55 -20.07 -5.32 7.82
CA GLN A 55 -18.95 -5.46 6.87
C GLN A 55 -18.06 -4.22 6.85
N GLY A 56 -18.62 -3.02 6.86
CA GLY A 56 -17.86 -1.78 6.94
C GLY A 56 -17.04 -1.68 8.22
N VAL A 57 -17.62 -2.01 9.37
CA VAL A 57 -16.94 -2.04 10.67
C VAL A 57 -15.84 -3.12 10.69
N ALA A 58 -16.14 -4.32 10.19
CA ALA A 58 -15.19 -5.43 10.11
C ALA A 58 -13.99 -5.07 9.21
N ALA A 59 -14.25 -4.48 8.05
CA ALA A 59 -13.20 -4.03 7.14
C ALA A 59 -12.29 -2.99 7.81
N GLY A 60 -12.85 -2.00 8.49
CA GLY A 60 -12.07 -1.01 9.25
C GLY A 60 -11.25 -1.62 10.39
N TYR A 61 -11.80 -2.61 11.08
CA TYR A 61 -11.11 -3.31 12.18
C TYR A 61 -9.93 -4.16 11.72
N VAL A 62 -10.00 -4.72 10.51
CA VAL A 62 -8.97 -5.62 9.95
C VAL A 62 -7.97 -4.88 9.06
N ALA A 63 -8.34 -3.73 8.49
CA ALA A 63 -7.60 -3.07 7.41
C ALA A 63 -6.17 -2.65 7.78
N SER A 64 -5.92 -2.29 9.05
CA SER A 64 -4.62 -1.80 9.50
C SER A 64 -4.16 -2.50 10.77
N TYR A 65 -2.86 -2.42 11.04
CA TYR A 65 -2.33 -2.76 12.36
C TYR A 65 -2.82 -1.77 13.40
N SER A 66 -3.02 -2.25 14.65
CA SER A 66 -3.41 -1.37 15.73
C SER A 66 -2.25 -0.41 16.09
N ARG A 67 -2.57 0.73 16.69
CA ARG A 67 -1.55 1.69 17.15
C ARG A 67 -0.53 1.07 18.09
N ASP A 68 -0.97 0.15 18.95
CA ASP A 68 -0.09 -0.54 19.89
C ASP A 68 0.85 -1.51 19.18
N GLN A 69 0.38 -2.19 18.13
CA GLN A 69 1.20 -3.06 17.30
C GLN A 69 2.25 -2.27 16.53
N GLU A 70 1.89 -1.10 15.98
CA GLU A 70 2.84 -0.19 15.34
C GLU A 70 3.91 0.30 16.32
N THR A 71 3.50 0.74 17.51
CA THR A 71 4.42 1.19 18.56
C THR A 71 5.36 0.05 19.01
N GLN A 72 4.84 -1.17 19.14
CA GLN A 72 5.65 -2.33 19.46
C GLN A 72 6.66 -2.66 18.35
N ALA A 73 6.23 -2.62 17.09
CA ALA A 73 7.10 -2.85 15.94
C ALA A 73 8.19 -1.79 15.81
N ASP A 74 7.86 -0.52 16.08
CA ASP A 74 8.83 0.57 16.10
C ASP A 74 9.89 0.38 17.20
N ARG A 75 9.47 -0.01 18.41
CA ARG A 75 10.40 -0.29 19.51
C ARG A 75 11.33 -1.46 19.19
N LEU A 76 10.79 -2.56 18.68
CA LEU A 76 11.58 -3.72 18.27
C LEU A 76 12.49 -3.36 17.10
N GLY A 77 12.01 -2.58 16.14
CA GLY A 77 12.81 -2.10 15.02
C GLY A 77 14.01 -1.26 15.46
N ALA A 78 13.83 -0.36 16.42
CA ALA A 78 14.93 0.41 17.01
C ALA A 78 15.96 -0.50 17.71
N GLU A 79 15.50 -1.50 18.46
CA GLU A 79 16.35 -2.49 19.11
C GLU A 79 17.16 -3.30 18.08
N TYR A 80 16.53 -3.77 17.02
CA TYR A 80 17.19 -4.56 15.98
C TYR A 80 18.22 -3.75 15.20
N LEU A 81 17.93 -2.48 14.91
CA LEU A 81 18.93 -1.58 14.33
C LEU A 81 20.16 -1.46 15.24
N ALA A 82 19.97 -1.14 16.53
CA ALA A 82 21.04 -0.98 17.48
C ALA A 82 21.87 -2.26 17.63
N ARG A 83 21.25 -3.44 17.73
CA ARG A 83 21.93 -4.72 17.84
C ARG A 83 22.75 -5.09 16.60
N ASN A 84 22.37 -4.57 15.44
CA ASN A 84 23.07 -4.78 14.17
C ASN A 84 23.96 -3.61 13.77
N ASN A 85 24.32 -2.75 14.73
CA ASN A 85 25.24 -1.62 14.54
C ASN A 85 24.73 -0.53 13.57
N TYR A 86 23.41 -0.46 13.32
CA TYR A 86 22.76 0.64 12.61
C TYR A 86 22.19 1.68 13.57
N ASP A 87 22.29 2.96 13.22
CA ASP A 87 21.74 4.02 14.07
C ASP A 87 20.20 3.98 14.09
N PRO A 88 19.58 3.74 15.26
CA PRO A 88 18.12 3.76 15.39
C PRO A 88 17.47 5.09 14.99
N LYS A 89 18.20 6.21 15.00
CA LYS A 89 17.71 7.53 14.55
C LYS A 89 17.29 7.52 13.07
N ASN A 90 17.83 6.63 12.26
CA ASN A 90 17.42 6.48 10.86
C ASN A 90 15.93 6.11 10.70
N MET A 91 15.28 5.59 11.74
CA MET A 91 13.82 5.37 11.72
C MET A 91 13.04 6.68 11.65
N ILE A 92 13.55 7.75 12.26
CA ILE A 92 12.92 9.08 12.24
C ILE A 92 12.88 9.60 10.81
N ASP A 93 13.99 9.45 10.08
CA ASP A 93 14.10 9.92 8.70
C ASP A 93 13.20 9.12 7.75
N VAL A 94 13.06 7.82 7.98
CA VAL A 94 12.12 6.98 7.20
C VAL A 94 10.67 7.50 7.35
N ILE A 95 10.21 7.78 8.57
CA ILE A 95 8.85 8.30 8.78
C ILE A 95 8.68 9.68 8.12
N ARG A 96 9.71 10.54 8.17
CA ARG A 96 9.68 11.84 7.49
C ARG A 96 9.54 11.68 5.97
N VAL A 97 10.31 10.79 5.36
CA VAL A 97 10.23 10.49 3.91
C VAL A 97 8.84 9.96 3.53
N LEU A 98 8.28 9.03 4.33
CA LEU A 98 6.95 8.49 4.08
C LEU A 98 5.86 9.58 4.16
N LYS A 99 5.92 10.46 5.16
CA LYS A 99 5.02 11.62 5.25
C LYS A 99 5.18 12.58 4.07
N SER A 100 6.41 12.82 3.63
CA SER A 100 6.67 13.68 2.45
C SER A 100 6.11 13.06 1.17
N GLN A 101 6.17 11.74 1.01
CA GLN A 101 5.57 11.05 -0.13
C GLN A 101 4.03 11.13 -0.10
N GLU A 102 3.42 10.98 1.07
CA GLU A 102 1.97 11.15 1.24
C GLU A 102 1.52 12.56 0.86
N GLN A 103 2.25 13.58 1.33
CA GLN A 103 2.00 14.96 0.97
C GLN A 103 2.15 15.20 -0.54
N PHE A 104 3.22 14.69 -1.14
CA PHE A 104 3.44 14.79 -2.58
C PHE A 104 2.32 14.14 -3.38
N ALA A 105 1.87 12.93 -2.99
CA ALA A 105 0.75 12.26 -3.64
C ALA A 105 -0.56 13.05 -3.53
N ALA A 106 -0.81 13.68 -2.37
CA ALA A 106 -1.97 14.53 -2.17
C ALA A 106 -1.91 15.80 -3.02
N ASP A 107 -0.76 16.45 -3.09
CA ASP A 107 -0.57 17.69 -3.88
C ASP A 107 -0.68 17.40 -5.39
N THR A 108 -0.10 16.30 -5.86
CA THR A 108 -0.24 15.85 -7.25
C THR A 108 -1.70 15.56 -7.59
N ALA A 109 -2.43 14.85 -6.72
CA ALA A 109 -3.84 14.58 -6.94
C ALA A 109 -4.67 15.86 -7.05
N ARG A 110 -4.41 16.86 -6.18
CA ARG A 110 -5.07 18.18 -6.23
C ARG A 110 -4.74 18.93 -7.53
N ALA A 111 -3.46 18.93 -7.95
CA ALA A 111 -3.04 19.58 -9.19
C ALA A 111 -3.70 18.96 -10.43
N GLU A 112 -4.01 17.66 -10.37
CA GLU A 112 -4.73 16.94 -11.43
C GLU A 112 -6.26 16.96 -11.26
N GLY A 113 -6.81 17.75 -10.34
CA GLY A 113 -8.26 17.84 -10.08
C GLY A 113 -8.86 16.57 -9.49
N ARG A 114 -8.04 15.67 -8.95
CA ARG A 114 -8.47 14.41 -8.32
C ARG A 114 -8.60 14.56 -6.80
N LYS A 115 -9.46 13.77 -6.19
CA LYS A 115 -9.51 13.66 -4.74
C LYS A 115 -8.21 13.04 -4.23
N PRO A 116 -7.52 13.67 -3.25
CA PRO A 116 -6.36 13.07 -2.62
C PRO A 116 -6.68 11.69 -2.03
N PRO A 117 -5.79 10.71 -2.12
CA PRO A 117 -5.97 9.44 -1.44
C PRO A 117 -6.02 9.66 0.07
N ALA A 118 -6.90 8.95 0.76
CA ALA A 118 -7.02 9.06 2.22
C ALA A 118 -5.72 8.65 2.93
N GLN A 119 -5.11 7.61 2.44
CA GLN A 119 -3.73 7.18 2.76
C GLN A 119 -3.20 6.42 1.55
N ALA A 120 -1.92 6.57 1.25
CA ALA A 120 -1.30 5.93 0.10
C ALA A 120 -0.09 5.07 0.52
N GLY A 121 0.16 4.02 -0.25
CA GLY A 121 1.34 3.19 -0.10
C GLY A 121 1.41 2.48 1.26
N TRP A 122 2.61 2.45 1.83
CA TRP A 122 2.91 1.77 3.10
C TRP A 122 2.09 2.30 4.28
N LEU A 123 1.79 3.61 4.32
CA LEU A 123 1.00 4.22 5.39
C LEU A 123 -0.47 3.76 5.42
N ALA A 124 -0.98 3.17 4.35
CA ALA A 124 -2.34 2.61 4.33
C ALA A 124 -2.49 1.42 5.31
N SER A 125 -1.45 0.59 5.45
CA SER A 125 -1.41 -0.54 6.40
C SER A 125 -0.71 -0.20 7.72
N HIS A 126 0.13 0.83 7.75
CA HIS A 126 0.95 1.29 8.89
C HIS A 126 0.66 2.76 9.21
N PRO A 127 -0.50 3.06 9.84
CA PRO A 127 -0.90 4.44 10.10
C PRO A 127 0.15 5.20 10.91
N SER A 128 0.56 6.35 10.42
CA SER A 128 1.42 7.26 11.16
C SER A 128 0.60 8.38 11.82
N ASN A 129 1.05 8.83 12.98
CA ASN A 129 0.57 10.04 13.65
C ASN A 129 1.73 10.73 14.35
N ASP A 130 1.49 11.95 14.82
CA ASP A 130 2.54 12.72 15.48
C ASP A 130 3.02 12.07 16.79
N LYS A 131 2.12 11.37 17.49
CA LYS A 131 2.49 10.60 18.67
C LYS A 131 3.48 9.49 18.33
N ARG A 132 3.24 8.72 17.25
CA ARG A 132 4.15 7.68 16.80
C ARG A 132 5.54 8.23 16.48
N LEU A 133 5.61 9.38 15.81
CA LEU A 133 6.89 10.04 15.55
C LEU A 133 7.63 10.43 16.84
N GLN A 134 6.90 10.96 17.83
CA GLN A 134 7.47 11.27 19.15
C GLN A 134 7.97 10.02 19.88
N ASP A 135 7.20 8.94 19.85
CA ASP A 135 7.57 7.66 20.46
C ASP A 135 8.85 7.09 19.82
N ILE A 136 8.97 7.14 18.49
CA ILE A 136 10.18 6.71 17.76
C ILE A 136 11.40 7.53 18.17
N VAL A 137 11.28 8.85 18.33
CA VAL A 137 12.36 9.70 18.83
C VAL A 137 12.81 9.25 20.20
N GLN A 138 11.87 8.93 21.11
CA GLN A 138 12.18 8.45 22.45
C GLN A 138 12.83 7.06 22.41
N PHE A 139 12.35 6.14 21.57
CA PHE A 139 12.96 4.82 21.42
C PHE A 139 14.39 4.92 20.89
N ALA A 140 14.61 5.70 19.84
CA ALA A 140 15.95 5.90 19.29
C ALA A 140 16.93 6.52 20.30
N ALA A 141 16.44 7.44 21.16
CA ALA A 141 17.26 8.11 22.17
C ALA A 141 17.74 7.17 23.29
N GLN A 142 17.11 6.01 23.49
CA GLN A 142 17.55 5.02 24.51
C GLN A 142 18.85 4.34 24.12
N TYR A 143 19.18 4.28 22.83
CA TYR A 143 20.36 3.62 22.30
C TYR A 143 21.51 4.62 22.13
N LYS A 144 22.39 4.70 23.14
CA LYS A 144 23.57 5.56 23.14
C LYS A 144 24.76 4.73 22.67
N GLY A 145 25.03 4.71 21.39
CA GLY A 145 26.16 3.98 20.79
C GLY A 145 26.84 4.78 19.70
N LYS A 146 28.06 4.36 19.34
CA LYS A 146 28.71 4.77 18.10
C LYS A 146 28.34 3.73 17.06
N TYR A 147 27.43 4.05 16.17
CA TYR A 147 27.01 3.20 15.08
C TYR A 147 27.92 3.47 13.88
N GLY A 148 28.59 2.43 13.39
CA GLY A 148 29.73 2.61 12.48
C GLY A 148 29.39 2.48 11.00
N ASP A 149 28.25 1.90 10.63
CA ASP A 149 27.94 1.63 9.23
C ASP A 149 26.51 2.00 8.89
N GLU A 150 26.35 3.06 8.12
CA GLU A 150 25.06 3.44 7.54
C GLU A 150 24.66 2.51 6.36
N GLY A 151 25.55 1.65 5.90
CA GLY A 151 25.31 0.73 4.79
C GLY A 151 25.08 1.40 3.43
N ARG A 152 25.16 2.73 3.35
CA ARG A 152 24.80 3.50 2.16
C ARG A 152 25.63 3.09 0.94
N ALA A 153 26.95 2.97 1.08
CA ALA A 153 27.82 2.62 -0.05
C ALA A 153 27.48 1.24 -0.62
N ARG A 154 27.31 0.25 0.27
CA ARG A 154 26.90 -1.12 -0.13
C ARG A 154 25.52 -1.14 -0.79
N TYR A 155 24.57 -0.40 -0.23
CA TYR A 155 23.23 -0.27 -0.80
C TYR A 155 23.28 0.35 -2.20
N MET A 156 23.98 1.47 -2.38
CA MET A 156 24.12 2.13 -3.67
C MET A 156 24.82 1.23 -4.70
N GLN A 157 25.79 0.44 -4.28
CA GLN A 157 26.42 -0.55 -5.14
C GLN A 157 25.47 -1.68 -5.53
N ALA A 158 24.65 -2.16 -4.57
CA ALA A 158 23.71 -3.25 -4.82
C ALA A 158 22.58 -2.87 -5.77
N ILE A 159 22.09 -1.61 -5.71
CA ILE A 159 21.03 -1.12 -6.61
C ILE A 159 21.55 -0.52 -7.91
N ASN A 160 22.86 -0.44 -8.08
CA ASN A 160 23.43 0.12 -9.31
C ASN A 160 23.04 -0.74 -10.53
N GLY A 161 22.46 -0.11 -11.53
CA GLY A 161 21.94 -0.78 -12.72
C GLY A 161 20.51 -1.32 -12.60
N MET A 162 19.86 -1.19 -11.43
CA MET A 162 18.42 -1.49 -11.32
C MET A 162 17.60 -0.46 -12.06
N THR A 163 16.63 -0.91 -12.85
CA THR A 163 15.67 -0.02 -13.50
C THR A 163 14.79 0.66 -12.45
N PHE A 164 14.73 1.98 -12.50
CA PHE A 164 13.84 2.79 -11.67
C PHE A 164 12.81 3.50 -12.55
N GLY A 165 11.55 3.20 -12.32
CA GLY A 165 10.44 3.72 -13.14
C GLY A 165 10.30 3.00 -14.47
N GLU A 166 9.68 3.66 -15.44
CA GLU A 166 9.48 3.12 -16.78
C GLU A 166 10.80 3.00 -17.53
N SER A 167 10.96 1.93 -18.28
CA SER A 167 12.14 1.67 -19.09
C SER A 167 11.79 1.57 -20.58
N ARG A 168 12.79 1.69 -21.43
CA ARG A 168 12.65 1.49 -22.87
C ARG A 168 12.12 0.11 -23.22
N GLU A 169 12.53 -0.91 -22.45
CA GLU A 169 12.14 -2.32 -22.61
C GLU A 169 10.70 -2.59 -22.17
N GLN A 170 10.18 -1.79 -21.26
CA GLN A 170 8.82 -1.91 -20.72
C GLN A 170 7.86 -0.87 -21.29
N GLY A 171 8.38 0.04 -22.11
CA GLY A 171 7.66 1.18 -22.63
C GLY A 171 7.67 2.37 -21.70
N VAL A 172 7.40 3.54 -22.27
CA VAL A 172 7.44 4.85 -21.59
C VAL A 172 6.14 5.60 -21.83
N THR A 173 5.55 6.11 -20.76
CA THR A 173 4.34 6.94 -20.80
C THR A 173 4.70 8.42 -20.76
N ARG A 174 4.11 9.22 -21.66
CA ARG A 174 4.22 10.67 -21.67
C ARG A 174 2.83 11.30 -21.82
N GLY A 175 2.24 11.71 -20.71
CA GLY A 175 0.86 12.19 -20.69
C GLY A 175 -0.10 11.10 -21.16
N ARG A 176 -0.80 11.35 -22.28
CA ARG A 176 -1.72 10.40 -22.91
C ARG A 176 -1.06 9.41 -23.86
N ASN A 177 0.24 9.54 -24.11
CA ASN A 177 0.96 8.73 -25.09
C ASN A 177 1.77 7.65 -24.40
N PHE A 178 1.78 6.47 -24.98
CA PHE A 178 2.64 5.36 -24.60
C PHE A 178 3.50 4.96 -25.80
N PHE A 179 4.76 4.71 -25.55
CA PHE A 179 5.75 4.32 -26.55
C PHE A 179 6.50 3.09 -26.09
N HIS A 180 6.52 2.06 -26.92
CA HIS A 180 7.33 0.85 -26.70
C HIS A 180 8.25 0.66 -27.90
N GLU A 181 9.48 1.15 -27.78
CA GLU A 181 10.42 1.19 -28.90
C GLU A 181 10.79 -0.22 -29.41
N PRO A 182 11.13 -1.23 -28.56
CA PRO A 182 11.49 -2.55 -29.03
C PRO A 182 10.38 -3.26 -29.81
N LEU A 183 9.11 -2.96 -29.53
CA LEU A 183 7.96 -3.53 -30.27
C LEU A 183 7.47 -2.62 -31.39
N GLY A 184 8.03 -1.43 -31.56
CA GLY A 184 7.58 -0.46 -32.55
C GLY A 184 6.14 0.03 -32.32
N ILE A 185 5.65 0.03 -31.07
CA ILE A 185 4.28 0.37 -30.72
C ILE A 185 4.22 1.79 -30.16
N ALA A 186 3.27 2.58 -30.67
CA ALA A 186 2.86 3.85 -30.08
C ALA A 186 1.34 3.90 -29.94
N LEU A 187 0.84 4.27 -28.78
CA LEU A 187 -0.57 4.38 -28.46
C LEU A 187 -0.86 5.78 -27.89
N THR A 188 -2.01 6.34 -28.26
CA THR A 188 -2.50 7.59 -27.66
C THR A 188 -3.86 7.32 -27.03
N ALA A 189 -3.97 7.53 -25.71
CA ALA A 189 -5.23 7.41 -25.01
C ALA A 189 -6.20 8.54 -25.45
N PRO A 190 -7.51 8.28 -25.52
CA PRO A 190 -8.52 9.30 -25.73
C PRO A 190 -8.41 10.46 -24.73
N GLU A 191 -9.02 11.59 -25.03
CA GLU A 191 -9.06 12.71 -24.10
C GLU A 191 -9.80 12.31 -22.81
N GLY A 192 -9.26 12.73 -21.65
CA GLY A 192 -9.77 12.34 -20.35
C GLY A 192 -9.42 10.92 -19.90
N TRP A 193 -8.72 10.13 -20.72
CA TRP A 193 -8.24 8.81 -20.36
C TRP A 193 -6.80 8.86 -19.84
N ARG A 194 -6.45 7.88 -19.02
CA ARG A 194 -5.09 7.72 -18.46
C ARG A 194 -4.45 6.46 -18.99
N VAL A 195 -3.16 6.52 -19.19
CA VAL A 195 -2.31 5.36 -19.49
C VAL A 195 -1.75 4.82 -18.19
N GLN A 196 -1.82 3.50 -18.01
CA GLN A 196 -1.21 2.77 -16.91
C GLN A 196 -0.34 1.67 -17.51
N ASN A 197 0.97 1.79 -17.35
CA ASN A 197 1.95 0.82 -17.80
C ASN A 197 2.41 -0.04 -16.62
N SER A 198 2.23 -1.37 -16.72
CA SER A 198 2.69 -2.34 -15.72
C SER A 198 3.96 -3.08 -16.14
N GLY A 199 4.48 -2.85 -17.35
CA GLY A 199 5.57 -3.61 -17.93
C GLY A 199 5.12 -4.91 -18.60
N GLU A 200 4.01 -5.51 -18.19
CA GLU A 200 3.42 -6.71 -18.81
C GLU A 200 2.22 -6.36 -19.70
N ALA A 201 1.53 -5.28 -19.36
CA ALA A 201 0.36 -4.79 -20.08
C ALA A 201 0.23 -3.27 -19.95
N VAL A 202 -0.39 -2.68 -20.95
CA VAL A 202 -0.76 -1.26 -20.93
C VAL A 202 -2.28 -1.17 -20.84
N ALA A 203 -2.79 -0.47 -19.82
CA ALA A 203 -4.20 -0.18 -19.69
C ALA A 203 -4.47 1.29 -20.01
N LEU A 204 -5.48 1.54 -20.84
CA LEU A 204 -6.06 2.86 -21.05
C LEU A 204 -7.38 2.89 -20.25
N VAL A 205 -7.51 3.80 -19.29
CA VAL A 205 -8.66 3.84 -18.38
C VAL A 205 -9.28 5.23 -18.43
N ASN A 206 -10.60 5.31 -18.54
CA ASN A 206 -11.33 6.58 -18.52
C ASN A 206 -11.30 7.24 -17.12
N ALA A 207 -11.73 8.49 -17.06
CA ALA A 207 -11.71 9.25 -15.79
C ALA A 207 -12.62 8.67 -14.72
N ALA A 208 -13.75 8.06 -15.10
CA ALA A 208 -14.69 7.43 -14.18
C ALA A 208 -14.20 6.06 -13.66
N GLY A 209 -13.29 5.40 -14.39
CA GLY A 209 -12.76 4.10 -14.01
C GLY A 209 -13.70 2.92 -14.35
N ASP A 210 -14.77 3.18 -15.11
CA ASP A 210 -15.80 2.20 -15.49
C ASP A 210 -15.61 1.65 -16.92
N ALA A 211 -14.65 2.20 -17.68
CA ALA A 211 -14.28 1.71 -18.99
C ALA A 211 -12.75 1.68 -19.17
N GLY A 212 -12.25 0.64 -19.80
CA GLY A 212 -10.82 0.46 -20.05
C GLY A 212 -10.54 -0.41 -21.27
N LEU A 213 -9.34 -0.23 -21.83
CA LEU A 213 -8.76 -1.06 -22.87
C LEU A 213 -7.42 -1.60 -22.34
N ILE A 214 -7.22 -2.90 -22.42
CA ILE A 214 -5.95 -3.54 -22.07
C ILE A 214 -5.25 -3.97 -23.35
N VAL A 215 -3.99 -3.59 -23.48
CA VAL A 215 -3.10 -4.01 -24.57
C VAL A 215 -1.96 -4.81 -23.94
N GLN A 216 -1.82 -6.06 -24.38
CA GLN A 216 -0.76 -6.96 -23.90
C GLN A 216 -0.23 -7.82 -25.03
N VAL A 217 0.99 -8.30 -24.88
CA VAL A 217 1.57 -9.29 -25.80
C VAL A 217 1.00 -10.64 -25.46
N LEU A 218 0.41 -11.31 -26.45
CA LEU A 218 -0.08 -12.67 -26.27
C LEU A 218 1.09 -13.67 -26.29
N PRO A 219 1.02 -14.76 -25.51
CA PRO A 219 2.02 -15.80 -25.58
C PRO A 219 2.03 -16.43 -26.97
N PRO A 220 3.19 -16.92 -27.45
CA PRO A 220 3.35 -17.47 -28.83
C PRO A 220 2.39 -18.59 -29.19
N LYS A 221 1.77 -19.28 -28.22
CA LYS A 221 0.80 -20.37 -28.41
C LYS A 221 -0.66 -19.92 -28.42
N ALA A 222 -0.93 -18.63 -28.31
CA ALA A 222 -2.31 -18.12 -28.25
C ALA A 222 -3.03 -18.10 -29.61
N GLY A 223 -2.32 -18.44 -30.71
CA GLY A 223 -2.85 -18.38 -32.06
C GLY A 223 -2.96 -16.95 -32.62
N ASN A 224 -3.21 -16.83 -33.91
CA ASN A 224 -3.56 -15.57 -34.55
C ASN A 224 -5.08 -15.45 -34.61
N SER A 225 -5.62 -14.27 -34.37
CA SER A 225 -7.06 -14.01 -34.50
C SER A 225 -7.58 -14.01 -35.93
N HIS A 226 -6.76 -14.42 -36.87
CA HIS A 226 -7.08 -14.51 -38.29
C HIS A 226 -7.17 -15.96 -38.80
N ASP A 227 -7.03 -16.95 -37.92
CA ASP A 227 -7.21 -18.39 -38.25
C ASP A 227 -8.62 -18.86 -37.90
#